data_c948f2f6a4a648897714a5bb5fe5fbf7
#
_entry.id   c948f2f6a4a648897714a5bb5fe5fbf7
#
_cell.length_a   1.000
_cell.length_b   1.000
_cell.length_c   1.000
_cell.angle_alpha   90.00
_cell.angle_beta   90.00
_cell.angle_gamma   90.00
#
_symmetry.space_group_name_H-M   'P 1'
#
loop_
_entity.id
_entity.type
_entity.pdbx_description
1 polymer ?
#
loop_
_entity_poly.entity_id
_entity_poly.type
_entity_poly.pdbx_seq_one_letter_code
_entity_poly.pdbx_strand_id
1 'polypeptide(L)'
;MALPIFRQMADKVFDKDKVVLVPDHFTPNKDIKSAENSKSIREFAKNQGLSWYFEQGKSGVEHAILPEAGVVAAGECIIGADSHTCTYGALGAFSTGVGTTDIATGMAMGELWFKVPSAIKFVLTGKPGKYVSGKDIIIHIIGKIGVDGALYKSMEFTGDGIKNLSMAD
;
A
#
# COMPACT_ATOMS: atom_id res chain seq x y z
N MET A 1 -10.83 -0.51 11.25
CA MET A 1 -9.54 0.10 11.65
C MET A 1 -8.78 -0.83 12.58
N ALA A 2 -7.47 -0.90 12.48
CA ALA A 2 -6.59 -1.77 13.28
C ALA A 2 -6.39 -1.29 14.74
N LEU A 3 -6.59 0.00 15.03
CA LEU A 3 -6.26 0.59 16.33
C LEU A 3 -6.92 -0.07 17.54
N PRO A 4 -8.22 -0.47 17.53
CA PRO A 4 -8.81 -1.18 18.66
C PRO A 4 -8.16 -2.55 18.94
N ILE A 5 -7.72 -3.25 17.87
CA ILE A 5 -7.04 -4.53 17.98
C ILE A 5 -5.62 -4.31 18.51
N PHE A 6 -4.90 -3.33 17.95
CA PHE A 6 -3.56 -2.95 18.41
C PHE A 6 -3.53 -2.69 19.93
N ARG A 7 -4.50 -1.89 20.43
CA ARG A 7 -4.60 -1.55 21.87
C ARG A 7 -4.85 -2.75 22.80
N GLN A 8 -5.28 -3.90 22.25
CA GLN A 8 -5.40 -5.15 22.99
C GLN A 8 -4.08 -5.94 23.02
N MET A 9 -3.16 -5.63 22.11
CA MET A 9 -1.89 -6.34 21.95
C MET A 9 -0.71 -5.59 22.56
N ALA A 10 -0.71 -4.24 22.42
CA ALA A 10 0.42 -3.40 22.83
C ALA A 10 -0.01 -1.98 23.18
N ASP A 11 0.78 -1.33 24.05
CA ASP A 11 0.63 0.08 24.40
C ASP A 11 1.43 0.99 23.45
N LYS A 12 2.52 0.48 22.88
CA LYS A 12 3.42 1.21 21.96
C LYS A 12 3.66 0.43 20.68
N VAL A 13 3.84 1.18 19.59
CA VAL A 13 4.31 0.60 18.32
C VAL A 13 5.76 0.13 18.47
N PHE A 14 6.13 -0.91 17.71
CA PHE A 14 7.48 -1.48 17.75
C PHE A 14 8.57 -0.44 17.37
N ASP A 15 8.27 0.42 16.42
CA ASP A 15 9.14 1.51 15.96
C ASP A 15 8.29 2.65 15.40
N LYS A 16 8.41 3.83 16.01
CA LYS A 16 7.68 5.03 15.60
C LYS A 16 8.08 5.58 14.22
N ASP A 17 9.26 5.21 13.75
CA ASP A 17 9.80 5.64 12.46
C ASP A 17 9.41 4.68 11.30
N LYS A 18 8.84 3.53 11.63
CA LYS A 18 8.40 2.49 10.69
C LYS A 18 6.88 2.37 10.54
N VAL A 19 6.12 3.10 11.34
CA VAL A 19 4.67 3.14 11.23
C VAL A 19 4.24 4.45 10.58
N VAL A 20 3.47 4.33 9.49
CA VAL A 20 3.00 5.44 8.67
C VAL A 20 1.49 5.51 8.71
N LEU A 21 0.92 6.69 8.85
CA LEU A 21 -0.53 6.90 8.85
C LEU A 21 -0.93 7.98 7.84
N VAL A 22 -1.80 7.59 6.92
CA VAL A 22 -2.39 8.47 5.89
C VAL A 22 -3.91 8.32 5.92
N PRO A 23 -4.67 9.28 6.46
CA PRO A 23 -6.14 9.19 6.55
C PRO A 23 -6.84 9.65 5.25
N ASP A 24 -6.37 9.21 4.08
CA ASP A 24 -6.88 9.64 2.77
C ASP A 24 -8.27 9.08 2.44
N HIS A 25 -8.55 7.83 2.80
CA HIS A 25 -9.85 7.17 2.54
C HIS A 25 -11.06 7.82 3.23
N PHE A 26 -10.83 8.61 4.28
CA PHE A 26 -11.88 9.28 5.05
C PHE A 26 -11.94 10.78 4.79
N THR A 27 -11.14 11.29 3.85
CA THR A 27 -11.01 12.73 3.60
C THR A 27 -11.42 13.11 2.19
N PRO A 28 -12.20 14.19 2.03
CA PRO A 28 -12.87 14.96 3.09
C PRO A 28 -13.89 14.10 3.86
N ASN A 29 -14.02 14.34 5.17
CA ASN A 29 -14.94 13.55 5.99
C ASN A 29 -16.40 13.80 5.55
N LYS A 30 -17.10 12.74 5.17
CA LYS A 30 -18.50 12.80 4.69
C LYS A 30 -19.54 12.78 5.80
N ASP A 31 -19.17 12.32 6.99
CA ASP A 31 -20.05 12.14 8.14
C ASP A 31 -19.26 12.16 9.46
N ILE A 32 -19.99 12.13 10.59
CA ILE A 32 -19.43 12.13 11.94
C ILE A 32 -18.51 10.93 12.14
N LYS A 33 -18.91 9.75 11.68
CA LYS A 33 -18.11 8.52 11.85
C LYS A 33 -16.77 8.60 11.16
N SER A 34 -16.71 9.13 9.94
CA SER A 34 -15.44 9.33 9.23
C SER A 34 -14.56 10.39 9.92
N ALA A 35 -15.16 11.45 10.48
CA ALA A 35 -14.45 12.45 11.26
C ALA A 35 -13.87 11.87 12.56
N GLU A 36 -14.63 11.04 13.28
CA GLU A 36 -14.15 10.32 14.46
C GLU A 36 -13.01 9.36 14.14
N ASN A 37 -13.07 8.67 13.01
CA ASN A 37 -11.97 7.84 12.54
C ASN A 37 -10.70 8.66 12.28
N SER A 38 -10.81 9.79 11.58
CA SER A 38 -9.68 10.69 11.33
C SER A 38 -9.10 11.25 12.62
N LYS A 39 -9.97 11.64 13.57
CA LYS A 39 -9.56 12.06 14.90
C LYS A 39 -8.80 10.97 15.65
N SER A 40 -9.32 9.73 15.65
CA SER A 40 -8.68 8.60 16.34
C SER A 40 -7.29 8.29 15.78
N ILE A 41 -7.11 8.37 14.45
CA ILE A 41 -5.83 8.19 13.78
C ILE A 41 -4.84 9.29 14.18
N ARG A 42 -5.29 10.55 14.18
CA ARG A 42 -4.48 11.71 14.60
C ARG A 42 -4.01 11.61 16.06
N GLU A 43 -4.92 11.28 16.94
CA GLU A 43 -4.62 11.11 18.37
C GLU A 43 -3.66 9.95 18.59
N PHE A 44 -3.83 8.85 17.87
CA PHE A 44 -2.89 7.72 17.92
C PHE A 44 -1.50 8.15 17.45
N ALA A 45 -1.38 8.80 16.28
CA ALA A 45 -0.10 9.27 15.77
C ALA A 45 0.63 10.16 16.78
N LYS A 46 -0.10 11.10 17.41
CA LYS A 46 0.43 11.98 18.44
C LYS A 46 0.89 11.21 19.68
N ASN A 47 0.07 10.29 20.18
CA ASN A 47 0.35 9.54 21.41
C ASN A 47 1.54 8.56 21.24
N GLN A 48 1.69 8.01 20.04
CA GLN A 48 2.83 7.14 19.68
C GLN A 48 4.08 7.93 19.27
N GLY A 49 3.96 9.23 19.02
CA GLY A 49 5.07 10.07 18.54
C GLY A 49 5.55 9.68 17.16
N LEU A 50 4.63 9.25 16.27
CA LEU A 50 4.99 8.76 14.93
C LEU A 50 5.68 9.84 14.12
N SER A 51 6.76 9.49 13.44
CA SER A 51 7.48 10.38 12.54
C SER A 51 6.73 10.64 11.24
N TRP A 52 5.89 9.70 10.82
CA TRP A 52 5.17 9.74 9.56
C TRP A 52 3.65 9.76 9.78
N TYR A 53 3.13 10.96 9.93
CA TYR A 53 1.70 11.22 9.94
C TYR A 53 1.36 12.33 8.93
N PHE A 54 0.57 11.98 7.94
CA PHE A 54 0.14 12.90 6.88
C PHE A 54 -1.23 13.47 7.20
N GLU A 55 -1.28 14.67 7.73
CA GLU A 55 -2.51 15.31 8.19
C GLU A 55 -3.47 15.58 7.03
N GLN A 56 -4.76 15.44 7.32
CA GLN A 56 -5.84 15.77 6.41
C GLN A 56 -5.69 17.19 5.84
N GLY A 57 -5.86 17.33 4.53
CA GLY A 57 -5.75 18.61 3.82
C GLY A 57 -4.32 19.10 3.57
N LYS A 58 -3.30 18.37 4.03
CA LYS A 58 -1.88 18.68 3.79
C LYS A 58 -1.18 17.67 2.89
N SER A 59 -1.85 16.60 2.56
CA SER A 59 -1.31 15.51 1.77
C SER A 59 -2.36 14.95 0.81
N GLY A 60 -1.91 14.12 -0.12
CA GLY A 60 -2.76 13.46 -1.12
C GLY A 60 -3.03 12.00 -0.79
N VAL A 61 -3.24 11.21 -1.84
CA VAL A 61 -3.45 9.76 -1.80
C VAL A 61 -2.16 9.07 -1.34
N GLU A 62 -2.27 8.09 -0.43
CA GLU A 62 -1.12 7.42 0.18
C GLU A 62 -0.16 6.82 -0.85
N HIS A 63 -0.68 6.19 -1.89
CA HIS A 63 0.14 5.53 -2.92
C HIS A 63 0.91 6.50 -3.82
N ALA A 64 0.57 7.78 -3.82
CA ALA A 64 1.35 8.82 -4.47
C ALA A 64 2.31 9.50 -3.48
N ILE A 65 1.82 9.88 -2.29
CA ILE A 65 2.60 10.69 -1.37
C ILE A 65 3.74 9.90 -0.70
N LEU A 66 3.58 8.61 -0.40
CA LEU A 66 4.62 7.83 0.27
C LEU A 66 5.87 7.65 -0.61
N PRO A 67 5.76 7.34 -1.91
CA PRO A 67 6.89 7.38 -2.82
C PRO A 67 7.51 8.78 -2.97
N GLU A 68 6.68 9.82 -3.15
CA GLU A 68 7.16 11.21 -3.31
C GLU A 68 7.90 11.73 -2.07
N ALA A 69 7.45 11.35 -0.89
CA ALA A 69 8.11 11.70 0.38
C ALA A 69 9.35 10.84 0.69
N GLY A 70 9.67 9.85 -0.14
CA GLY A 70 10.79 8.94 0.09
C GLY A 70 10.60 7.99 1.28
N VAL A 71 9.35 7.76 1.68
CA VAL A 71 9.00 6.84 2.77
C VAL A 71 9.08 5.39 2.32
N VAL A 72 8.89 5.15 1.02
CA VAL A 72 8.97 3.84 0.38
C VAL A 72 10.21 3.77 -0.48
N ALA A 73 11.01 2.73 -0.31
CA ALA A 73 12.23 2.50 -1.08
C ALA A 73 12.33 1.05 -1.59
N ALA A 74 13.17 0.86 -2.60
CA ALA A 74 13.49 -0.46 -3.13
C ALA A 74 14.15 -1.35 -2.06
N GLY A 75 13.76 -2.63 -2.03
CA GLY A 75 14.28 -3.61 -1.07
C GLY A 75 13.59 -3.59 0.30
N GLU A 76 12.65 -2.69 0.53
CA GLU A 76 11.86 -2.68 1.76
C GLU A 76 10.72 -3.71 1.74
N CYS A 77 10.27 -4.10 2.94
CA CYS A 77 9.08 -4.92 3.13
C CYS A 77 7.98 -4.03 3.72
N ILE A 78 6.89 -3.86 2.97
CA ILE A 78 5.81 -2.94 3.31
C ILE A 78 4.50 -3.71 3.41
N ILE A 79 3.84 -3.59 4.55
CA ILE A 79 2.47 -4.05 4.74
C ILE A 79 1.53 -2.86 4.89
N GLY A 80 0.37 -2.93 4.27
CA GLY A 80 -0.62 -1.86 4.32
C GLY A 80 -2.02 -2.37 4.66
N ALA A 81 -2.84 -1.49 5.18
CA ALA A 81 -4.26 -1.76 5.42
C ALA A 81 -5.12 -1.54 4.17
N ASP A 82 -4.51 -1.09 3.08
CA ASP A 82 -5.15 -0.87 1.80
C ASP A 82 -4.86 -2.01 0.81
N SER A 83 -5.85 -2.34 -0.01
CA SER A 83 -5.74 -3.40 -1.02
C SER A 83 -4.77 -3.06 -2.17
N HIS A 84 -4.49 -1.77 -2.40
CA HIS A 84 -3.56 -1.30 -3.43
C HIS A 84 -2.12 -1.15 -2.93
N THR A 85 -1.81 -1.55 -1.70
CA THR A 85 -0.44 -1.49 -1.14
C THR A 85 0.60 -2.19 -2.02
N CYS A 86 0.20 -3.22 -2.78
CA CYS A 86 1.06 -3.92 -3.73
C CYS A 86 1.68 -3.01 -4.82
N THR A 87 1.16 -1.80 -5.03
CA THR A 87 1.68 -0.84 -6.01
C THR A 87 3.14 -0.49 -5.79
N TYR A 88 3.64 -0.51 -4.56
CA TYR A 88 5.04 -0.21 -4.26
C TYR A 88 6.02 -1.28 -4.79
N GLY A 89 5.51 -2.41 -5.26
CA GLY A 89 6.28 -3.39 -6.02
C GLY A 89 6.92 -2.79 -7.29
N ALA A 90 6.28 -1.79 -7.91
CA ALA A 90 6.82 -1.05 -9.04
C ALA A 90 8.12 -0.29 -8.70
N LEU A 91 8.31 0.06 -7.42
CA LEU A 91 9.52 0.70 -6.89
C LEU A 91 10.57 -0.32 -6.40
N GLY A 92 10.28 -1.61 -6.52
CA GLY A 92 11.19 -2.68 -6.06
C GLY A 92 11.05 -3.04 -4.58
N ALA A 93 9.94 -2.69 -3.94
CA ALA A 93 9.61 -3.12 -2.58
C ALA A 93 8.83 -4.46 -2.59
N PHE A 94 9.01 -5.30 -1.58
CA PHE A 94 8.04 -6.36 -1.29
C PHE A 94 6.85 -5.71 -0.58
N SER A 95 5.72 -5.63 -1.24
CA SER A 95 4.60 -4.83 -0.76
C SER A 95 3.27 -5.53 -0.95
N THR A 96 2.45 -5.56 0.12
CA THR A 96 1.15 -6.22 0.07
C THR A 96 0.15 -5.63 1.06
N GLY A 97 -1.13 -5.65 0.67
CA GLY A 97 -2.24 -5.39 1.58
C GLY A 97 -2.48 -6.59 2.50
N VAL A 98 -2.74 -6.33 3.77
CA VAL A 98 -3.02 -7.37 4.77
C VAL A 98 -4.26 -7.02 5.60
N GLY A 99 -4.78 -8.00 6.32
CA GLY A 99 -5.95 -7.82 7.17
C GLY A 99 -5.71 -6.91 8.37
N THR A 100 -6.80 -6.45 8.94
CA THR A 100 -6.79 -5.51 10.09
C THR A 100 -6.02 -6.06 11.29
N THR A 101 -6.12 -7.37 11.57
CA THR A 101 -5.40 -8.04 12.65
C THR A 101 -3.90 -8.10 12.35
N ASP A 102 -3.53 -8.40 11.11
CA ASP A 102 -2.12 -8.48 10.69
C ASP A 102 -1.45 -7.11 10.78
N ILE A 103 -2.14 -6.03 10.37
CA ILE A 103 -1.64 -4.66 10.55
C ILE A 103 -1.42 -4.36 12.04
N ALA A 104 -2.38 -4.70 12.91
CA ALA A 104 -2.24 -4.48 14.34
C ALA A 104 -1.03 -5.23 14.90
N THR A 105 -0.84 -6.50 14.48
CA THR A 105 0.31 -7.33 14.87
C THR A 105 1.62 -6.74 14.36
N GLY A 106 1.68 -6.36 13.09
CA GLY A 106 2.86 -5.72 12.49
C GLY A 106 3.24 -4.42 13.21
N MET A 107 2.26 -3.59 13.56
CA MET A 107 2.50 -2.36 14.32
C MET A 107 3.00 -2.63 15.75
N ALA A 108 2.55 -3.71 16.37
CA ALA A 108 2.94 -4.08 17.74
C ALA A 108 4.30 -4.76 17.81
N MET A 109 4.58 -5.67 16.89
CA MET A 109 5.71 -6.60 16.97
C MET A 109 6.83 -6.28 15.95
N GLY A 110 6.53 -5.58 14.88
CA GLY A 110 7.47 -5.35 13.77
C GLY A 110 7.69 -6.60 12.90
N GLU A 111 6.94 -7.64 13.11
CA GLU A 111 7.10 -8.94 12.44
C GLU A 111 5.75 -9.50 12.00
N LEU A 112 5.74 -10.14 10.84
CA LEU A 112 4.67 -11.00 10.35
C LEU A 112 5.26 -12.17 9.58
N TRP A 113 4.58 -13.32 9.62
CA TRP A 113 4.96 -14.44 8.79
C TRP A 113 4.23 -14.36 7.43
N PHE A 114 4.92 -14.75 6.39
CA PHE A 114 4.36 -14.91 5.05
C PHE A 114 4.78 -16.26 4.47
N LYS A 115 3.83 -16.90 3.79
CA LYS A 115 4.20 -17.95 2.85
C LYS A 115 4.82 -17.27 1.62
N VAL A 116 6.00 -17.72 1.19
CA VAL A 116 6.62 -17.17 -0.03
C VAL A 116 5.68 -17.37 -1.23
N PRO A 117 5.20 -16.28 -1.88
CA PRO A 117 4.28 -16.40 -3.00
C PRO A 117 4.99 -16.97 -4.24
N SER A 118 4.26 -17.74 -5.03
CA SER A 118 4.73 -18.08 -6.38
C SER A 118 4.62 -16.86 -7.30
N ALA A 119 5.47 -16.78 -8.31
CA ALA A 119 5.47 -15.67 -9.26
C ALA A 119 4.68 -16.00 -10.54
N ILE A 120 4.02 -14.98 -11.09
CA ILE A 120 3.51 -14.97 -12.45
C ILE A 120 4.33 -13.95 -13.23
N LYS A 121 4.90 -14.35 -14.34
CA LYS A 121 5.66 -13.47 -15.22
C LYS A 121 4.82 -13.01 -16.40
N PHE A 122 4.64 -11.70 -16.52
CA PHE A 122 4.00 -11.05 -17.65
C PHE A 122 5.07 -10.47 -18.58
N VAL A 123 5.14 -10.97 -19.81
CA VAL A 123 6.09 -10.49 -20.82
C VAL A 123 5.32 -9.54 -21.74
N LEU A 124 5.60 -8.25 -21.63
CA LEU A 124 5.02 -7.22 -22.49
C LEU A 124 5.92 -7.01 -23.70
N THR A 125 5.35 -7.15 -24.89
CA THR A 125 6.08 -7.01 -26.16
C THR A 125 5.51 -5.90 -27.02
N GLY A 126 6.39 -5.24 -27.78
CA GLY A 126 5.98 -4.16 -28.68
C GLY A 126 5.79 -2.81 -27.99
N LYS A 127 4.96 -1.96 -28.57
CA LYS A 127 4.68 -0.62 -28.06
C LYS A 127 3.19 -0.42 -27.85
N PRO A 128 2.78 0.25 -26.77
CA PRO A 128 1.38 0.61 -26.58
C PRO A 128 0.92 1.52 -27.71
N GLY A 129 -0.35 1.40 -28.11
CA GLY A 129 -0.98 2.30 -29.06
C GLY A 129 -1.20 3.69 -28.43
N LYS A 130 -1.55 4.66 -29.27
CA LYS A 130 -1.91 6.00 -28.79
C LYS A 130 -3.08 5.88 -27.79
N TYR A 131 -2.98 6.56 -26.67
CA TYR A 131 -3.96 6.58 -25.57
C TYR A 131 -4.06 5.26 -24.75
N VAL A 132 -3.15 4.32 -24.92
CA VAL A 132 -3.02 3.13 -24.06
C VAL A 132 -2.06 3.45 -22.92
N SER A 133 -2.52 3.29 -21.69
CA SER A 133 -1.77 3.50 -20.44
C SER A 133 -1.56 2.20 -19.68
N GLY A 134 -0.81 2.23 -18.59
CA GLY A 134 -0.64 1.10 -17.68
C GLY A 134 -1.96 0.55 -17.14
N LYS A 135 -2.96 1.41 -16.94
CA LYS A 135 -4.31 0.99 -16.54
C LYS A 135 -4.97 0.06 -17.56
N ASP A 136 -4.83 0.34 -18.86
CA ASP A 136 -5.38 -0.51 -19.91
C ASP A 136 -4.68 -1.86 -19.94
N ILE A 137 -3.37 -1.86 -19.71
CA ILE A 137 -2.56 -3.08 -19.66
C ILE A 137 -3.02 -3.97 -18.49
N ILE A 138 -3.15 -3.43 -17.28
CA ILE A 138 -3.57 -4.24 -16.13
C ILE A 138 -5.00 -4.73 -16.26
N ILE A 139 -5.92 -3.93 -16.80
CA ILE A 139 -7.30 -4.36 -17.08
C ILE A 139 -7.32 -5.51 -18.10
N HIS A 140 -6.49 -5.43 -19.14
CA HIS A 140 -6.36 -6.50 -20.12
C HIS A 140 -5.83 -7.80 -19.49
N ILE A 141 -4.83 -7.70 -18.60
CA ILE A 141 -4.29 -8.84 -17.86
C ILE A 141 -5.37 -9.45 -16.97
N ILE A 142 -6.09 -8.64 -16.20
CA ILE A 142 -7.20 -9.10 -15.35
C ILE A 142 -8.27 -9.82 -16.18
N GLY A 143 -8.59 -9.30 -17.36
CA GLY A 143 -9.51 -9.93 -18.29
C GLY A 143 -9.07 -11.33 -18.75
N LYS A 144 -7.75 -11.61 -18.77
CA LYS A 144 -7.19 -12.91 -19.15
C LYS A 144 -7.06 -13.90 -18.00
N ILE A 145 -6.67 -13.44 -16.82
CA ILE A 145 -6.38 -14.34 -15.69
C ILE A 145 -7.51 -14.39 -14.65
N GLY A 146 -8.51 -13.52 -14.78
CA GLY A 146 -9.59 -13.35 -13.80
C GLY A 146 -9.19 -12.40 -12.68
N VAL A 147 -10.19 -11.97 -11.90
CA VAL A 147 -10.00 -11.02 -10.78
C VAL A 147 -9.17 -11.60 -9.62
N ASP A 148 -9.13 -12.90 -9.48
CA ASP A 148 -8.42 -13.66 -8.47
C ASP A 148 -7.19 -14.42 -9.03
N GLY A 149 -6.89 -14.26 -10.32
CA GLY A 149 -5.84 -15.01 -11.00
C GLY A 149 -4.43 -14.84 -10.42
N ALA A 150 -4.17 -13.71 -9.77
CA ALA A 150 -2.92 -13.43 -9.07
C ALA A 150 -3.08 -13.47 -7.53
N LEU A 151 -4.18 -14.05 -7.00
CA LEU A 151 -4.36 -14.17 -5.56
C LEU A 151 -3.19 -14.94 -4.93
N TYR A 152 -2.57 -14.31 -3.93
CA TYR A 152 -1.38 -14.82 -3.25
C TYR A 152 -0.21 -15.17 -4.17
N LYS A 153 0.01 -14.36 -5.20
CA LYS A 153 1.13 -14.48 -6.15
C LYS A 153 1.82 -13.13 -6.31
N SER A 154 3.12 -13.16 -6.57
CA SER A 154 3.81 -11.96 -7.06
C SER A 154 3.63 -11.84 -8.57
N MET A 155 3.52 -10.60 -9.06
CA MET A 155 3.43 -10.31 -10.49
C MET A 155 4.75 -9.66 -10.93
N GLU A 156 5.46 -10.32 -11.85
CA GLU A 156 6.69 -9.79 -12.48
C GLU A 156 6.36 -9.28 -13.87
N PHE A 157 6.63 -8.02 -14.13
CA PHE A 157 6.44 -7.41 -15.45
C PHE A 157 7.78 -7.24 -16.15
N THR A 158 7.89 -7.72 -17.39
CA THR A 158 9.14 -7.74 -18.15
C THR A 158 8.89 -7.60 -19.65
N GLY A 159 9.96 -7.59 -20.44
CA GLY A 159 9.90 -7.48 -21.89
C GLY A 159 10.22 -6.07 -22.39
N ASP A 160 10.29 -5.93 -23.71
CA ASP A 160 10.64 -4.67 -24.37
C ASP A 160 9.50 -3.62 -24.27
N GLY A 161 8.27 -4.07 -24.10
CA GLY A 161 7.10 -3.22 -23.89
C GLY A 161 7.21 -2.34 -22.65
N ILE A 162 7.84 -2.82 -21.56
CA ILE A 162 8.03 -2.07 -20.32
C ILE A 162 8.83 -0.78 -20.55
N LYS A 163 9.79 -0.77 -21.46
CA LYS A 163 10.62 0.40 -21.75
C LYS A 163 9.85 1.60 -22.30
N ASN A 164 8.60 1.39 -22.70
CA ASN A 164 7.73 2.41 -23.26
C ASN A 164 6.74 2.97 -22.21
N LEU A 165 6.78 2.48 -20.99
CA LEU A 165 5.94 2.91 -19.87
C LEU A 165 6.72 3.85 -18.96
N SER A 166 6.03 4.81 -18.38
CA SER A 166 6.57 5.65 -17.31
C SER A 166 6.43 4.98 -15.94
N MET A 167 7.01 5.55 -14.90
CA MET A 167 6.79 5.08 -13.53
C MET A 167 5.35 5.28 -13.05
N ALA A 168 4.60 6.17 -13.69
CA ALA A 168 3.18 6.38 -13.37
C ALA A 168 2.26 5.32 -14.02
N ASP A 169 2.76 4.63 -15.05
CA ASP A 169 2.07 3.53 -15.72
C ASP A 169 2.31 2.19 -15.00
#